data_5835adc373cb17df72cfbeb4b6983b6f
#
_entry.id   5835adc373cb17df72cfbeb4b6983b6f
#
_cell.length_a   1.000
_cell.length_b   1.000
_cell.length_c   1.000
_cell.angle_alpha   90.00
_cell.angle_beta   90.00
_cell.angle_gamma   90.00
#
_symmetry.space_group_name_H-M   'P 1'
#
loop_
_entity.id
_entity.type
_entity.pdbx_description
1 polymer ?
#
loop_
_entity_poly.entity_id
_entity_poly.type
_entity_poly.pdbx_seq_one_letter_code
_entity_poly.pdbx_strand_id
1 'polypeptide(L)'
;MKAFVFACALVVAFAVCASAQHRHGSKGPHGGPLEDVAGVHAELITSGNVITIHVVDEDSKPVSTQGYSGSLLIVTGAIRETVKLAPTGDSALRGEAKSAVTPSSVISLVLKTGEGKSGQIRFKR
;
A
#
# COMPACT_ATOMS: atom_id res chain seq x y z
N MET A 1 -14.05 1.42 -70.91
CA MET A 1 -14.09 0.58 -69.69
C MET A 1 -13.35 1.29 -68.63
N LYS A 2 -14.08 1.75 -67.64
CA LYS A 2 -13.47 2.43 -66.48
C LYS A 2 -13.46 1.45 -65.31
N ALA A 3 -12.28 1.03 -64.89
CA ALA A 3 -12.12 0.21 -63.71
C ALA A 3 -12.09 1.15 -62.48
N PHE A 4 -13.10 1.06 -61.63
CA PHE A 4 -13.12 1.72 -60.33
C PHE A 4 -12.36 0.85 -59.33
N VAL A 5 -11.20 1.33 -58.91
CA VAL A 5 -10.48 0.73 -57.80
C VAL A 5 -11.01 1.37 -56.53
N PHE A 6 -11.84 0.63 -55.77
CA PHE A 6 -12.21 0.99 -54.42
C PHE A 6 -11.08 0.67 -53.50
N ALA A 7 -10.35 1.69 -53.03
CA ALA A 7 -9.41 1.56 -51.94
C ALA A 7 -10.21 1.56 -50.65
N CYS A 8 -10.43 0.39 -50.08
CA CYS A 8 -10.88 0.27 -48.69
C CYS A 8 -9.75 0.65 -47.73
N ALA A 9 -9.80 1.86 -47.21
CA ALA A 9 -8.97 2.25 -46.10
C ALA A 9 -9.50 1.59 -44.83
N LEU A 10 -8.83 0.52 -44.41
CA LEU A 10 -9.09 -0.15 -43.13
C LEU A 10 -8.48 0.68 -42.01
N VAL A 11 -9.28 1.51 -41.36
CA VAL A 11 -8.88 2.20 -40.15
C VAL A 11 -8.94 1.19 -39.04
N VAL A 12 -7.76 0.65 -38.67
CA VAL A 12 -7.61 -0.16 -37.47
C VAL A 12 -7.53 0.81 -36.29
N ALA A 13 -8.66 0.99 -35.63
CA ALA A 13 -8.68 1.70 -34.34
C ALA A 13 -8.03 0.81 -33.30
N PHE A 14 -6.78 1.12 -32.95
CA PHE A 14 -6.16 0.55 -31.76
C PHE A 14 -6.86 1.13 -30.53
N ALA A 15 -7.78 0.35 -29.97
CA ALA A 15 -8.29 0.61 -28.63
C ALA A 15 -7.15 0.30 -27.65
N VAL A 16 -6.46 1.34 -27.20
CA VAL A 16 -5.55 1.22 -26.08
C VAL A 16 -6.40 1.01 -24.83
N CYS A 17 -6.63 -0.25 -24.47
CA CYS A 17 -7.15 -0.58 -23.15
C CYS A 17 -6.09 -0.15 -22.14
N ALA A 18 -6.29 1.00 -21.53
CA ALA A 18 -5.58 1.38 -20.33
C ALA A 18 -6.02 0.39 -19.23
N SER A 19 -5.29 -0.71 -19.10
CA SER A 19 -5.44 -1.61 -17.96
C SER A 19 -4.98 -0.83 -16.75
N ALA A 20 -5.91 -0.33 -15.95
CA ALA A 20 -5.64 0.07 -14.59
C ALA A 20 -5.21 -1.20 -13.85
N GLN A 21 -3.91 -1.46 -13.83
CA GLN A 21 -3.35 -2.54 -13.04
C GLN A 21 -3.46 -2.12 -11.57
N HIS A 22 -4.52 -2.55 -10.91
CA HIS A 22 -4.54 -2.62 -9.47
C HIS A 22 -3.43 -3.60 -9.09
N ARG A 23 -2.30 -3.09 -8.64
CA ARG A 23 -1.20 -3.90 -8.15
C ARG A 23 -1.62 -4.52 -6.81
N HIS A 24 -2.43 -5.56 -6.88
CA HIS A 24 -2.71 -6.39 -5.72
C HIS A 24 -1.46 -7.23 -5.44
N GLY A 25 -0.86 -7.04 -4.27
CA GLY A 25 0.28 -7.83 -3.82
C GLY A 25 1.65 -7.29 -4.19
N SER A 26 1.80 -5.97 -4.35
CA SER A 26 3.13 -5.34 -4.46
C SER A 26 3.91 -5.52 -3.17
N LYS A 27 5.24 -5.68 -3.30
CA LYS A 27 6.17 -5.67 -2.17
C LYS A 27 6.96 -4.38 -2.15
N GLY A 28 7.22 -3.87 -0.94
CA GLY A 28 8.05 -2.71 -0.74
C GLY A 28 9.55 -3.00 -0.78
N PRO A 29 10.39 -1.96 -0.62
CA PRO A 29 11.84 -2.09 -0.66
C PRO A 29 12.43 -3.04 0.39
N HIS A 30 11.72 -3.26 1.48
CA HIS A 30 12.14 -4.16 2.57
C HIS A 30 11.54 -5.57 2.44
N GLY A 31 10.83 -5.85 1.35
CA GLY A 31 10.25 -7.15 1.07
C GLY A 31 8.89 -7.42 1.71
N GLY A 32 8.29 -6.44 2.35
CA GLY A 32 6.97 -6.55 2.97
C GLY A 32 5.83 -6.15 2.05
N PRO A 33 4.58 -6.51 2.42
CA PRO A 33 3.40 -6.06 1.67
C PRO A 33 3.32 -4.55 1.60
N LEU A 34 3.02 -4.02 0.41
CA LEU A 34 2.93 -2.60 0.12
C LEU A 34 1.49 -2.25 -0.27
N GLU A 35 0.92 -1.25 0.39
CA GLU A 35 -0.44 -0.76 0.11
C GLU A 35 -0.47 0.76 0.02
N ASP A 36 -1.36 1.28 -0.82
CA ASP A 36 -1.58 2.71 -0.96
C ASP A 36 -2.52 3.22 0.12
N VAL A 37 -2.12 4.27 0.81
CA VAL A 37 -2.93 4.87 1.87
C VAL A 37 -2.60 6.36 2.03
N ALA A 38 -3.60 7.20 2.12
CA ALA A 38 -3.46 8.63 2.41
C ALA A 38 -2.47 9.37 1.47
N GLY A 39 -2.35 8.92 0.22
CA GLY A 39 -1.48 9.53 -0.79
C GLY A 39 -0.02 9.07 -0.75
N VAL A 40 0.32 8.09 0.09
CA VAL A 40 1.64 7.46 0.17
C VAL A 40 1.52 5.95 0.05
N HIS A 41 2.66 5.26 -0.02
CA HIS A 41 2.72 3.82 0.06
C HIS A 41 3.22 3.40 1.44
N ALA A 42 2.52 2.47 2.08
CA ALA A 42 2.89 1.91 3.37
C ALA A 42 3.34 0.46 3.21
N GLU A 43 4.52 0.15 3.69
CA GLU A 43 5.07 -1.20 3.71
C GLU A 43 5.05 -1.78 5.11
N LEU A 44 4.48 -2.96 5.25
CA LEU A 44 4.37 -3.67 6.53
C LEU A 44 5.54 -4.61 6.73
N ILE A 45 6.27 -4.41 7.82
CA ILE A 45 7.30 -5.35 8.30
C ILE A 45 6.94 -5.76 9.73
N THR A 46 6.95 -7.06 9.97
CA THR A 46 6.71 -7.62 11.31
C THR A 46 7.90 -8.43 11.77
N SER A 47 8.23 -8.32 13.05
CA SER A 47 9.27 -9.10 13.70
C SER A 47 8.81 -9.44 15.11
N GLY A 48 8.38 -10.68 15.34
CA GLY A 48 7.75 -11.07 16.59
C GLY A 48 6.49 -10.24 16.86
N ASN A 49 6.49 -9.44 17.91
CA ASN A 49 5.40 -8.53 18.25
C ASN A 49 5.67 -7.08 17.84
N VAL A 50 6.78 -6.80 17.17
CA VAL A 50 7.13 -5.47 16.67
C VAL A 50 6.63 -5.29 15.26
N ILE A 51 5.93 -4.19 15.01
CA ILE A 51 5.41 -3.84 13.69
C ILE A 51 6.03 -2.52 13.26
N THR A 52 6.58 -2.51 12.06
CA THR A 52 7.14 -1.31 11.45
C THR A 52 6.40 -1.03 10.14
N ILE A 53 5.97 0.20 9.97
CA ILE A 53 5.38 0.70 8.72
C ILE A 53 6.40 1.63 8.08
N HIS A 54 7.00 1.21 6.98
CA HIS A 54 7.85 2.08 6.16
C HIS A 54 6.99 2.86 5.18
N VAL A 55 7.24 4.15 5.07
CA VAL A 55 6.51 5.03 4.17
C VAL A 55 7.41 5.42 3.01
N VAL A 56 6.93 5.16 1.81
CA VAL A 56 7.64 5.47 0.56
C VAL A 56 6.72 6.18 -0.42
N ASP A 57 7.30 6.83 -1.41
CA ASP A 57 6.59 7.43 -2.53
C ASP A 57 6.40 6.43 -3.69
N GLU A 58 5.87 6.90 -4.81
CA GLU A 58 5.62 6.07 -6.01
C GLU A 58 6.90 5.48 -6.60
N ASP A 59 8.05 6.10 -6.37
CA ASP A 59 9.36 5.65 -6.83
C ASP A 59 10.09 4.78 -5.80
N SER A 60 9.39 4.34 -4.75
CA SER A 60 9.94 3.57 -3.62
C SER A 60 11.00 4.32 -2.83
N LYS A 61 10.99 5.65 -2.87
CA LYS A 61 11.89 6.49 -2.08
C LYS A 61 11.27 6.78 -0.71
N PRO A 62 12.08 6.82 0.35
CA PRO A 62 11.60 7.16 1.70
C PRO A 62 10.90 8.52 1.76
N VAL A 63 9.77 8.56 2.46
CA VAL A 63 9.03 9.78 2.76
C VAL A 63 9.15 10.09 4.24
N SER A 64 9.43 11.34 4.60
CA SER A 64 9.50 11.75 6.00
C SER A 64 8.17 11.49 6.72
N THR A 65 8.24 10.82 7.85
CA THR A 65 7.08 10.55 8.72
C THR A 65 6.93 11.55 9.86
N GLN A 66 7.64 12.67 9.78
CA GLN A 66 7.46 13.75 10.75
C GLN A 66 6.02 14.26 10.75
N GLY A 67 5.41 14.32 11.93
CA GLY A 67 4.02 14.73 12.07
C GLY A 67 2.98 13.65 11.70
N TYR A 68 3.42 12.47 11.32
CA TYR A 68 2.52 11.33 11.04
C TYR A 68 2.03 10.71 12.34
N SER A 69 0.82 10.17 12.28
CA SER A 69 0.25 9.31 13.31
C SER A 69 -0.46 8.13 12.67
N GLY A 70 -0.61 7.06 13.42
CA GLY A 70 -1.31 5.89 12.92
C GLY A 70 -1.64 4.90 14.02
N SER A 71 -2.50 3.97 13.67
CA SER A 71 -2.83 2.83 14.51
C SER A 71 -3.07 1.59 13.64
N LEU A 72 -2.83 0.44 14.22
CA LEU A 72 -3.11 -0.85 13.60
C LEU A 72 -4.21 -1.55 14.37
N LEU A 73 -5.11 -2.17 13.65
CA LEU A 73 -5.99 -3.21 14.18
C LEU A 73 -5.44 -4.56 13.74
N ILE A 74 -5.11 -5.39 14.70
CA ILE A 74 -4.60 -6.74 14.46
C ILE A 74 -5.65 -7.73 14.94
N VAL A 75 -6.11 -8.59 14.04
CA VAL A 75 -7.08 -9.63 14.33
C VAL A 75 -6.42 -10.99 14.08
N THR A 76 -6.31 -11.79 15.14
CA THR A 76 -5.77 -13.14 15.08
C THR A 76 -6.80 -14.10 15.68
N GLY A 77 -7.58 -14.78 14.83
CA GLY A 77 -8.71 -15.59 15.28
C GLY A 77 -9.76 -14.72 16.01
N ALA A 78 -10.04 -15.07 17.27
CA ALA A 78 -10.98 -14.33 18.11
C ALA A 78 -10.34 -13.13 18.84
N ILE A 79 -9.03 -12.95 18.75
CA ILE A 79 -8.28 -11.91 19.45
C ILE A 79 -8.17 -10.68 18.57
N ARG A 80 -8.53 -9.53 19.14
CA ARG A 80 -8.42 -8.21 18.50
C ARG A 80 -7.54 -7.33 19.35
N GLU A 81 -6.61 -6.63 18.71
CA GLU A 81 -5.71 -5.71 19.39
C GLU A 81 -5.53 -4.45 18.57
N THR A 82 -5.58 -3.30 19.22
CA THR A 82 -5.25 -2.01 18.61
C THR A 82 -3.85 -1.59 19.07
N VAL A 83 -2.96 -1.33 18.11
CA VAL A 83 -1.58 -0.91 18.37
C VAL A 83 -1.40 0.52 17.88
N LYS A 84 -0.97 1.39 18.78
CA LYS A 84 -0.63 2.77 18.43
C LYS A 84 0.75 2.81 17.78
N LEU A 85 0.84 3.53 16.66
CA LEU A 85 2.09 3.74 15.94
C LEU A 85 2.66 5.13 16.25
N ALA A 86 3.96 5.22 16.34
CA ALA A 86 4.69 6.47 16.48
C ALA A 86 5.82 6.54 15.46
N PRO A 87 6.16 7.73 14.95
CA PRO A 87 7.29 7.89 14.06
C PRO A 87 8.58 7.37 14.70
N THR A 88 9.37 6.66 13.90
CA THR A 88 10.70 6.16 14.27
C THR A 88 11.64 6.37 13.09
N GLY A 89 12.87 6.81 13.36
CA GLY A 89 13.78 7.20 12.29
C GLY A 89 13.18 8.32 11.45
N ASP A 90 13.53 8.34 10.16
CA ASP A 90 13.14 9.43 9.26
C ASP A 90 11.88 9.11 8.43
N SER A 91 11.59 7.83 8.19
CA SER A 91 10.58 7.42 7.20
C SER A 91 9.76 6.21 7.63
N ALA A 92 9.63 5.95 8.91
CA ALA A 92 8.90 4.81 9.43
C ALA A 92 8.05 5.18 10.64
N LEU A 93 7.08 4.31 10.91
CA LEU A 93 6.28 4.28 12.13
C LEU A 93 6.43 2.91 12.77
N ARG A 94 6.44 2.87 14.10
CA ARG A 94 6.63 1.62 14.84
C ARG A 94 5.64 1.50 15.98
N GLY A 95 5.24 0.26 16.24
CA GLY A 95 4.43 -0.10 17.40
C GLY A 95 4.76 -1.51 17.87
N GLU A 96 4.34 -1.82 19.07
CA GLU A 96 4.51 -3.15 19.67
C GLU A 96 3.15 -3.71 20.07
N ALA A 97 2.86 -4.92 19.61
CA ALA A 97 1.70 -5.68 20.02
C ALA A 97 1.95 -6.43 21.32
N LYS A 98 0.90 -6.79 22.05
CA LYS A 98 1.00 -7.64 23.24
C LYS A 98 1.33 -9.09 22.88
N SER A 99 0.83 -9.54 21.72
CA SER A 99 1.05 -10.88 21.20
C SER A 99 1.83 -10.82 19.89
N ALA A 100 2.55 -11.90 19.59
CA ALA A 100 3.25 -12.02 18.31
C ALA A 100 2.28 -11.98 17.14
N VAL A 101 2.68 -11.28 16.08
CA VAL A 101 1.96 -11.26 14.81
C VAL A 101 2.27 -12.55 14.07
N THR A 102 1.23 -13.25 13.64
CA THR A 102 1.36 -14.52 12.91
C THR A 102 0.99 -14.34 11.43
N PRO A 103 1.33 -15.29 10.54
CA PRO A 103 0.91 -15.21 9.14
C PRO A 103 -0.62 -15.17 8.95
N SER A 104 -1.39 -15.70 9.91
CA SER A 104 -2.85 -15.67 9.89
C SER A 104 -3.46 -14.36 10.44
N SER A 105 -2.65 -13.48 11.01
CA SER A 105 -3.13 -12.22 11.52
C SER A 105 -3.59 -11.31 10.39
N VAL A 106 -4.76 -10.71 10.55
CA VAL A 106 -5.28 -9.66 9.65
C VAL A 106 -4.88 -8.32 10.21
N ILE A 107 -4.18 -7.51 9.42
CA ILE A 107 -3.64 -6.23 9.86
C ILE A 107 -4.24 -5.11 9.02
N SER A 108 -4.94 -4.20 9.68
CA SER A 108 -5.49 -2.97 9.10
C SER A 108 -4.77 -1.76 9.66
N LEU A 109 -4.45 -0.81 8.80
CA LEU A 109 -3.76 0.43 9.14
C LEU A 109 -4.69 1.61 8.97
N VAL A 110 -4.76 2.47 9.96
CA VAL A 110 -5.27 3.83 9.84
C VAL A 110 -4.08 4.78 9.93
N LEU A 111 -3.88 5.56 8.89
CA LEU A 111 -2.73 6.47 8.78
C LEU A 111 -3.21 7.89 8.61
N LYS A 112 -2.57 8.82 9.33
CA LYS A 112 -2.72 10.26 9.13
C LYS A 112 -1.36 10.86 8.85
N THR A 113 -1.25 11.57 7.73
CA THR A 113 -0.01 12.23 7.32
C THR A 113 0.20 13.55 8.05
N GLY A 114 1.41 14.09 7.97
CA GLY A 114 1.74 15.41 8.53
C GLY A 114 0.94 16.55 7.89
N GLU A 115 0.41 16.36 6.68
CA GLU A 115 -0.46 17.32 5.98
C GLU A 115 -1.94 17.19 6.35
N GLY A 116 -2.29 16.22 7.20
CA GLY A 116 -3.65 15.98 7.64
C GLY A 116 -4.47 15.06 6.73
N LYS A 117 -3.87 14.44 5.72
CA LYS A 117 -4.53 13.40 4.93
C LYS A 117 -4.64 12.13 5.74
N SER A 118 -5.77 11.48 5.70
CA SER A 118 -5.99 10.21 6.40
C SER A 118 -6.57 9.16 5.47
N GLY A 119 -6.31 7.90 5.81
CA GLY A 119 -6.82 6.76 5.07
C GLY A 119 -6.73 5.50 5.89
N GLN A 120 -7.39 4.46 5.40
CA GLN A 120 -7.41 3.15 6.02
C GLN A 120 -7.23 2.08 4.95
N ILE A 121 -6.38 1.11 5.24
CA ILE A 121 -6.15 -0.05 4.36
C ILE A 121 -6.02 -1.32 5.18
N ARG A 122 -6.23 -2.45 4.52
CA ARG A 122 -5.90 -3.77 5.03
C ARG A 122 -4.73 -4.31 4.21
N PHE A 123 -3.70 -4.77 4.91
CA PHE A 123 -2.58 -5.42 4.23
C PHE A 123 -2.97 -6.80 3.73
N LYS A 124 -2.63 -7.08 2.48
CA LYS A 124 -2.73 -8.41 1.88
C LYS A 124 -1.43 -9.16 2.12
N ARG A 125 -1.52 -10.34 2.69
CA ARG A 125 -0.35 -11.12 3.12
C ARG A 125 -0.42 -12.52 2.57
#